data_eabb7e8140074de136eff28006f85343
#
_entry.id   eabb7e8140074de136eff28006f85343
#
_cell.length_a   1.000
_cell.length_b   1.000
_cell.length_c   1.000
_cell.angle_alpha   90.00
_cell.angle_beta   90.00
_cell.angle_gamma   90.00
#
_symmetry.space_group_name_H-M   'P 1'
#
loop_
_entity.id
_entity.type
_entity.pdbx_description
1 polymer ?
#
loop_
_entity_poly.entity_id
_entity_poly.type
_entity_poly.pdbx_seq_one_letter_code
_entity_poly.pdbx_strand_id
1 'polypeptide(L)'
;TGSIIGNSIGHPEKYLREVGAMIEGPAFYPALSGLENLKVLAKLGGIPLERCQELLDLVDLGERGGDKYKTYSLGMKQRLGIAAALLPNPKLLILDEPTNGLDPAGIQEIRDLLEKLASDGVTVFVSSHLLSELEMISKHLVMLRKGEVIFSGPIQELLQRNKPTIVAKPTSRNSLPYLAEIINKTGHVAVIEDDHVRVDADEAFAVTLNKLAFESGIVLAQLTPVRASLEETFFELTGGQS
;
A
#
# COMPACT_ATOMS: atom_id res chain seq x y z
N THR A 1 -25.49 8.69 5.79
CA THR A 1 -25.16 9.05 7.18
C THR A 1 -23.81 8.48 7.55
N GLY A 2 -22.98 9.25 8.25
CA GLY A 2 -21.65 8.81 8.69
C GLY A 2 -21.15 9.68 9.84
N SER A 3 -20.04 9.27 10.46
CA SER A 3 -19.37 10.04 11.49
C SER A 3 -17.86 10.06 11.28
N ILE A 4 -17.21 11.16 11.66
CA ILE A 4 -15.77 11.34 11.67
C ILE A 4 -15.38 11.73 13.10
N ILE A 5 -14.46 10.97 13.70
CA ILE A 5 -14.01 11.18 15.09
C ILE A 5 -15.22 11.31 16.05
N GLY A 6 -16.23 10.42 15.88
CA GLY A 6 -17.45 10.40 16.69
C GLY A 6 -18.48 11.51 16.39
N ASN A 7 -18.19 12.44 15.48
CA ASN A 7 -19.08 13.54 15.11
C ASN A 7 -19.77 13.26 13.76
N SER A 8 -21.06 13.62 13.63
CA SER A 8 -21.77 13.49 12.36
C SER A 8 -21.10 14.31 11.26
N ILE A 9 -20.99 13.71 10.06
CA ILE A 9 -20.44 14.38 8.86
C ILE A 9 -21.18 15.68 8.49
N GLY A 10 -22.44 15.83 8.90
CA GLY A 10 -23.22 17.06 8.72
C GLY A 10 -22.78 18.23 9.59
N HIS A 11 -21.85 18.02 10.52
CA HIS A 11 -21.34 19.04 11.44
C HIS A 11 -19.81 19.18 11.35
N PRO A 12 -19.27 19.65 10.21
CA PRO A 12 -17.82 19.70 9.96
C PRO A 12 -17.06 20.58 10.96
N GLU A 13 -17.69 21.62 11.50
CA GLU A 13 -17.12 22.50 12.51
C GLU A 13 -16.65 21.77 13.79
N LYS A 14 -17.17 20.56 14.04
CA LYS A 14 -16.85 19.75 15.23
C LYS A 14 -15.61 18.89 15.08
N TYR A 15 -15.20 18.58 13.84
CA TYR A 15 -14.07 17.67 13.61
C TYR A 15 -12.99 18.19 12.64
N LEU A 16 -13.26 19.20 11.80
CA LEU A 16 -12.29 19.67 10.80
C LEU A 16 -10.95 20.12 11.40
N ARG A 17 -10.94 20.60 12.63
CA ARG A 17 -9.69 20.98 13.31
C ARG A 17 -8.81 19.78 13.68
N GLU A 18 -9.39 18.60 13.72
CA GLU A 18 -8.70 17.34 14.04
C GLU A 18 -8.44 16.48 12.78
N VAL A 19 -8.73 17.03 11.58
CA VAL A 19 -8.53 16.37 10.30
C VAL A 19 -7.52 17.14 9.46
N GLY A 20 -6.50 16.45 9.00
CA GLY A 20 -5.61 16.93 7.94
C GLY A 20 -5.97 16.25 6.62
N ALA A 21 -5.91 16.96 5.52
CA ALA A 21 -6.20 16.38 4.22
C ALA A 21 -5.25 16.90 3.14
N MET A 22 -4.84 15.99 2.25
CA MET A 22 -4.17 16.31 1.00
C MET A 22 -4.96 15.61 -0.12
N ILE A 23 -5.56 16.42 -1.00
CA ILE A 23 -6.37 15.95 -2.12
C ILE A 23 -5.60 16.31 -3.39
N GLU A 24 -5.24 15.30 -4.19
CA GLU A 24 -4.38 15.42 -5.37
C GLU A 24 -3.03 16.10 -5.08
N GLY A 25 -2.36 16.62 -6.12
CA GLY A 25 -1.08 17.31 -5.96
C GLY A 25 -1.21 18.63 -5.18
N PRO A 26 -0.36 18.88 -4.19
CA PRO A 26 -0.45 20.08 -3.36
C PRO A 26 -0.23 21.36 -4.17
N ALA A 27 -1.17 22.31 -4.08
CA ALA A 27 -1.10 23.61 -4.72
C ALA A 27 -0.43 24.62 -3.79
N PHE A 28 0.86 24.87 -3.99
CA PHE A 28 1.65 25.86 -3.26
C PHE A 28 2.08 27.02 -4.17
N TYR A 29 2.53 28.11 -3.57
CA TYR A 29 3.08 29.25 -4.29
C TYR A 29 4.49 28.92 -4.83
N PRO A 30 4.68 28.84 -6.16
CA PRO A 30 5.94 28.37 -6.73
C PRO A 30 7.15 29.27 -6.44
N ALA A 31 6.91 30.56 -6.21
CA ALA A 31 7.93 31.57 -5.94
C ALA A 31 8.37 31.60 -4.48
N LEU A 32 7.57 31.05 -3.56
CA LEU A 32 7.90 30.94 -2.13
C LEU A 32 8.72 29.68 -1.88
N SER A 33 9.49 29.69 -0.79
CA SER A 33 10.16 28.48 -0.29
C SER A 33 9.16 27.49 0.33
N GLY A 34 9.58 26.24 0.61
CA GLY A 34 8.77 25.27 1.33
C GLY A 34 8.31 25.79 2.68
N LEU A 35 9.26 26.38 3.45
CA LEU A 35 8.98 26.96 4.75
C LEU A 35 8.00 28.14 4.68
N GLU A 36 8.16 29.04 3.70
CA GLU A 36 7.27 30.18 3.51
C GLU A 36 5.84 29.72 3.15
N ASN A 37 5.71 28.69 2.31
CA ASN A 37 4.41 28.10 2.00
C ASN A 37 3.71 27.56 3.24
N LEU A 38 4.42 26.79 4.08
CA LEU A 38 3.84 26.31 5.36
C LEU A 38 3.48 27.47 6.29
N LYS A 39 4.32 28.51 6.39
CA LYS A 39 4.03 29.70 7.22
C LYS A 39 2.78 30.45 6.75
N VAL A 40 2.51 30.51 5.45
CA VAL A 40 1.25 31.10 4.92
C VAL A 40 0.06 30.33 5.46
N LEU A 41 0.07 28.99 5.34
CA LEU A 41 -1.01 28.14 5.82
C LEU A 41 -1.15 28.18 7.36
N ALA A 42 -0.04 28.15 8.08
CA ALA A 42 -0.03 28.25 9.55
C ALA A 42 -0.66 29.55 10.03
N LYS A 43 -0.34 30.70 9.41
CA LYS A 43 -0.96 31.99 9.72
C LYS A 43 -2.47 31.99 9.46
N LEU A 44 -2.92 31.43 8.35
CA LEU A 44 -4.35 31.30 8.03
C LEU A 44 -5.08 30.41 9.05
N GLY A 45 -4.42 29.36 9.53
CA GLY A 45 -4.98 28.44 10.55
C GLY A 45 -4.81 28.89 11.99
N GLY A 46 -4.12 30.02 12.26
CA GLY A 46 -3.79 30.45 13.62
C GLY A 46 -2.82 29.50 14.34
N ILE A 47 -1.95 28.83 13.59
CA ILE A 47 -1.01 27.82 14.10
C ILE A 47 0.35 28.48 14.37
N PRO A 48 1.06 28.12 15.48
CA PRO A 48 2.40 28.62 15.76
C PRO A 48 3.39 28.35 14.62
N LEU A 49 4.23 29.35 14.27
CA LEU A 49 5.12 29.25 13.12
C LEU A 49 6.29 28.29 13.34
N GLU A 50 6.64 28.03 14.59
CA GLU A 50 7.68 27.10 15.01
C GLU A 50 7.36 25.68 14.50
N ARG A 51 6.07 25.32 14.46
CA ARG A 51 5.60 24.03 13.97
C ARG A 51 5.94 23.80 12.49
N CYS A 52 6.09 24.87 11.71
CA CYS A 52 6.46 24.73 10.30
C CYS A 52 7.85 24.09 10.12
N GLN A 53 8.82 24.44 10.98
CA GLN A 53 10.15 23.82 10.91
C GLN A 53 10.13 22.39 11.41
N GLU A 54 9.44 22.12 12.53
CA GLU A 54 9.27 20.77 13.07
C GLU A 54 8.68 19.81 12.01
N LEU A 55 7.68 20.28 11.25
CA LEU A 55 7.06 19.48 10.21
C LEU A 55 7.96 19.30 8.97
N LEU A 56 8.75 20.30 8.61
CA LEU A 56 9.75 20.13 7.55
C LEU A 56 10.79 19.07 7.94
N ASP A 57 11.24 19.09 9.19
CA ASP A 57 12.19 18.09 9.70
C ASP A 57 11.55 16.69 9.73
N LEU A 58 10.27 16.60 10.13
CA LEU A 58 9.53 15.34 10.16
C LEU A 58 9.40 14.67 8.79
N VAL A 59 9.25 15.47 7.72
CA VAL A 59 9.11 14.98 6.34
C VAL A 59 10.41 15.02 5.55
N ASP A 60 11.57 15.09 6.20
CA ASP A 60 12.91 15.14 5.59
C ASP A 60 13.09 16.29 4.56
N LEU A 61 12.53 17.44 4.86
CA LEU A 61 12.67 18.67 4.08
C LEU A 61 13.36 19.81 4.87
N GLY A 62 13.87 19.53 6.07
CA GLY A 62 14.47 20.55 6.96
C GLY A 62 15.55 21.37 6.29
N GLU A 63 16.56 20.72 5.69
CA GLU A 63 17.66 21.39 4.98
C GLU A 63 17.21 22.06 3.67
N ARG A 64 16.14 21.59 3.06
CA ARG A 64 15.59 22.08 1.79
C ARG A 64 14.45 23.06 1.98
N GLY A 65 14.04 23.33 3.22
CA GLY A 65 12.91 24.20 3.57
C GLY A 65 13.04 25.63 3.03
N GLY A 66 14.28 26.12 2.84
CA GLY A 66 14.58 27.43 2.26
C GLY A 66 14.54 27.49 0.73
N ASP A 67 14.52 26.34 0.04
CA ASP A 67 14.51 26.28 -1.43
C ASP A 67 13.12 26.64 -1.97
N LYS A 68 13.09 27.27 -3.15
CA LYS A 68 11.83 27.64 -3.81
C LYS A 68 11.05 26.37 -4.21
N TYR A 69 9.76 26.36 -3.92
CA TYR A 69 8.86 25.23 -4.22
C TYR A 69 8.92 24.79 -5.70
N LYS A 70 9.08 25.74 -6.64
CA LYS A 70 9.21 25.39 -8.07
C LYS A 70 10.41 24.50 -8.40
N THR A 71 11.43 24.44 -7.51
CA THR A 71 12.62 23.61 -7.69
C THR A 71 12.53 22.24 -7.01
N TYR A 72 11.41 21.99 -6.31
CA TYR A 72 11.18 20.72 -5.63
C TYR A 72 10.90 19.60 -6.64
N SER A 73 11.45 18.41 -6.37
CA SER A 73 11.04 17.18 -7.04
C SER A 73 9.57 16.84 -6.70
N LEU A 74 8.98 15.91 -7.42
CA LEU A 74 7.60 15.49 -7.12
C LEU A 74 7.49 14.92 -5.70
N GLY A 75 8.43 14.06 -5.28
CA GLY A 75 8.46 13.51 -3.92
C GLY A 75 8.60 14.59 -2.85
N MET A 76 9.46 15.61 -3.06
CA MET A 76 9.55 16.75 -2.15
C MET A 76 8.24 17.53 -2.08
N LYS A 77 7.53 17.68 -3.19
CA LYS A 77 6.21 18.33 -3.23
C LYS A 77 5.16 17.55 -2.45
N GLN A 78 5.13 16.22 -2.61
CA GLN A 78 4.22 15.34 -1.85
C GLN A 78 4.52 15.42 -0.35
N ARG A 79 5.78 15.34 0.06
CA ARG A 79 6.19 15.46 1.46
C ARG A 79 5.81 16.83 2.05
N LEU A 80 5.97 17.92 1.31
CA LEU A 80 5.49 19.24 1.75
C LEU A 80 3.97 19.28 1.89
N GLY A 81 3.22 18.60 1.00
CA GLY A 81 1.76 18.45 1.08
C GLY A 81 1.33 17.74 2.36
N ILE A 82 2.01 16.64 2.68
CA ILE A 82 1.78 15.92 3.95
C ILE A 82 2.09 16.81 5.14
N ALA A 83 3.22 17.55 5.12
CA ALA A 83 3.57 18.51 6.18
C ALA A 83 2.47 19.58 6.36
N ALA A 84 1.91 20.09 5.28
CA ALA A 84 0.80 21.05 5.33
C ALA A 84 -0.47 20.45 5.95
N ALA A 85 -0.80 19.19 5.60
CA ALA A 85 -1.92 18.47 6.17
C ALA A 85 -1.73 18.17 7.67
N LEU A 86 -0.49 18.07 8.14
CA LEU A 86 -0.14 17.87 9.55
C LEU A 86 -0.11 19.14 10.40
N LEU A 87 -0.21 20.35 9.79
CA LEU A 87 -0.19 21.62 10.53
C LEU A 87 -1.18 21.66 11.69
N PRO A 88 -2.47 21.26 11.54
CA PRO A 88 -3.43 21.35 12.63
C PRO A 88 -3.26 20.30 13.74
N ASN A 89 -2.20 19.49 13.70
CA ASN A 89 -1.98 18.33 14.58
C ASN A 89 -3.17 17.35 14.57
N PRO A 90 -3.49 16.78 13.40
CA PRO A 90 -4.71 16.02 13.21
C PRO A 90 -4.68 14.68 13.92
N LYS A 91 -5.86 14.18 14.30
CA LYS A 91 -6.08 12.78 14.71
C LYS A 91 -6.34 11.86 13.51
N LEU A 92 -6.84 12.44 12.41
CA LEU A 92 -7.10 11.77 11.15
C LEU A 92 -6.42 12.51 10.00
N LEU A 93 -5.55 11.81 9.28
CA LEU A 93 -4.90 12.29 8.07
C LEU A 93 -5.50 11.58 6.86
N ILE A 94 -6.02 12.34 5.91
CA ILE A 94 -6.62 11.83 4.67
C ILE A 94 -5.69 12.21 3.51
N LEU A 95 -5.21 11.23 2.77
CA LEU A 95 -4.28 11.41 1.66
C LEU A 95 -4.85 10.74 0.40
N ASP A 96 -5.04 11.55 -0.62
CA ASP A 96 -5.49 11.06 -1.93
C ASP A 96 -4.30 10.87 -2.85
N GLU A 97 -4.05 9.59 -3.23
CA GLU A 97 -2.96 9.18 -4.13
C GLU A 97 -1.57 9.78 -3.75
N PRO A 98 -1.10 9.64 -2.49
CA PRO A 98 0.11 10.34 -2.03
C PRO A 98 1.40 9.86 -2.70
N THR A 99 1.40 8.69 -3.32
CA THR A 99 2.55 8.06 -3.99
C THR A 99 2.51 8.20 -5.52
N ASN A 100 1.43 8.77 -6.05
CA ASN A 100 1.21 8.84 -7.50
C ASN A 100 2.36 9.58 -8.22
N GLY A 101 2.94 8.91 -9.22
CA GLY A 101 4.00 9.47 -10.07
C GLY A 101 5.39 9.53 -9.43
N LEU A 102 5.57 8.94 -8.23
CA LEU A 102 6.87 8.81 -7.59
C LEU A 102 7.65 7.62 -8.17
N ASP A 103 8.96 7.71 -8.08
CA ASP A 103 9.85 6.58 -8.29
C ASP A 103 9.81 5.60 -7.09
N PRO A 104 10.33 4.37 -7.22
CA PRO A 104 10.27 3.38 -6.13
C PRO A 104 10.90 3.86 -4.82
N ALA A 105 11.93 4.69 -4.87
CA ALA A 105 12.56 5.25 -3.67
C ALA A 105 11.64 6.26 -2.98
N GLY A 106 11.01 7.16 -3.74
CA GLY A 106 10.05 8.13 -3.22
C GLY A 106 8.80 7.47 -2.64
N ILE A 107 8.32 6.36 -3.24
CA ILE A 107 7.23 5.55 -2.69
C ILE A 107 7.62 5.01 -1.31
N GLN A 108 8.83 4.43 -1.19
CA GLN A 108 9.31 3.90 0.07
C GLN A 108 9.41 4.98 1.16
N GLU A 109 9.96 6.17 0.82
CA GLU A 109 10.06 7.30 1.75
C GLU A 109 8.69 7.76 2.28
N ILE A 110 7.67 7.83 1.42
CA ILE A 110 6.31 8.17 1.84
C ILE A 110 5.73 7.08 2.74
N ARG A 111 5.94 5.80 2.42
CA ARG A 111 5.47 4.68 3.24
C ARG A 111 6.05 4.73 4.65
N ASP A 112 7.37 4.87 4.77
CA ASP A 112 8.07 4.95 6.05
C ASP A 112 7.54 6.12 6.90
N LEU A 113 7.26 7.26 6.24
CA LEU A 113 6.64 8.41 6.89
C LEU A 113 5.23 8.09 7.40
N LEU A 114 4.37 7.45 6.60
CA LEU A 114 3.01 7.11 6.99
C LEU A 114 2.97 6.08 8.12
N GLU A 115 3.86 5.08 8.10
CA GLU A 115 4.02 4.11 9.18
C GLU A 115 4.45 4.78 10.48
N LYS A 116 5.40 5.71 10.42
CA LYS A 116 5.82 6.52 11.57
C LYS A 116 4.64 7.31 12.15
N LEU A 117 3.89 8.05 11.32
CA LEU A 117 2.73 8.81 11.75
C LEU A 117 1.66 7.92 12.40
N ALA A 118 1.42 6.73 11.83
CA ALA A 118 0.48 5.77 12.40
C ALA A 118 0.96 5.23 13.75
N SER A 119 2.26 4.99 13.91
CA SER A 119 2.86 4.56 15.19
C SER A 119 2.79 5.65 16.27
N ASP A 120 2.84 6.92 15.86
CA ASP A 120 2.67 8.09 16.73
C ASP A 120 1.20 8.38 17.07
N GLY A 121 0.27 7.52 16.62
CA GLY A 121 -1.15 7.57 17.00
C GLY A 121 -2.04 8.37 16.04
N VAL A 122 -1.54 8.80 14.88
CA VAL A 122 -2.36 9.42 13.83
C VAL A 122 -3.09 8.32 13.06
N THR A 123 -4.41 8.44 12.92
CA THR A 123 -5.15 7.57 11.99
C THR A 123 -4.90 8.05 10.57
N VAL A 124 -4.31 7.19 9.72
CA VAL A 124 -4.02 7.52 8.33
C VAL A 124 -5.02 6.82 7.41
N PHE A 125 -5.71 7.59 6.58
CA PHE A 125 -6.60 7.10 5.54
C PHE A 125 -6.00 7.47 4.18
N VAL A 126 -5.69 6.46 3.36
CA VAL A 126 -5.03 6.62 2.06
C VAL A 126 -5.92 6.06 0.98
N SER A 127 -6.11 6.79 -0.12
CA SER A 127 -6.57 6.22 -1.39
C SER A 127 -5.35 5.88 -2.26
N SER A 128 -5.41 4.77 -2.96
CA SER A 128 -4.47 4.42 -4.03
C SER A 128 -5.13 3.48 -5.03
N HIS A 129 -4.72 3.57 -6.28
CA HIS A 129 -5.08 2.62 -7.33
C HIS A 129 -4.05 1.49 -7.45
N LEU A 130 -2.92 1.57 -6.74
CA LEU A 130 -1.86 0.57 -6.71
C LEU A 130 -2.07 -0.37 -5.51
N LEU A 131 -2.71 -1.51 -5.78
CA LEU A 131 -3.08 -2.49 -4.75
C LEU A 131 -1.86 -3.05 -4.01
N SER A 132 -0.75 -3.25 -4.72
CA SER A 132 0.53 -3.69 -4.14
C SER A 132 1.08 -2.73 -3.08
N GLU A 133 0.89 -1.42 -3.24
CA GLU A 133 1.28 -0.44 -2.23
C GLU A 133 0.38 -0.52 -0.99
N LEU A 134 -0.95 -0.61 -1.20
CA LEU A 134 -1.91 -0.73 -0.10
C LEU A 134 -1.67 -2.01 0.72
N GLU A 135 -1.30 -3.11 0.06
CA GLU A 135 -0.97 -4.37 0.74
C GLU A 135 0.16 -4.22 1.75
N MET A 136 1.12 -3.34 1.45
CA MET A 136 2.31 -3.15 2.30
C MET A 136 2.09 -2.19 3.48
N ILE A 137 1.20 -1.18 3.33
CA ILE A 137 1.03 -0.13 4.35
C ILE A 137 -0.27 -0.22 5.14
N SER A 138 -1.29 -0.90 4.60
CA SER A 138 -2.63 -0.86 5.18
C SER A 138 -2.90 -2.04 6.10
N LYS A 139 -3.51 -1.77 7.26
CA LYS A 139 -4.05 -2.81 8.16
C LYS A 139 -5.50 -3.15 7.83
N HIS A 140 -6.26 -2.14 7.38
CA HIS A 140 -7.67 -2.26 6.98
C HIS A 140 -7.84 -1.74 5.56
N LEU A 141 -8.71 -2.37 4.83
CA LEU A 141 -9.00 -2.04 3.44
C LEU A 141 -10.50 -1.85 3.23
N VAL A 142 -10.83 -0.86 2.41
CA VAL A 142 -12.16 -0.70 1.83
C VAL A 142 -12.02 -0.71 0.32
N MET A 143 -12.65 -1.68 -0.33
CA MET A 143 -12.66 -1.78 -1.78
C MET A 143 -13.98 -1.29 -2.35
N LEU A 144 -13.89 -0.43 -3.35
CA LEU A 144 -15.04 0.13 -4.04
C LEU A 144 -15.08 -0.33 -5.51
N ARG A 145 -16.26 -0.71 -5.99
CA ARG A 145 -16.51 -0.98 -7.41
C ARG A 145 -17.83 -0.35 -7.82
N LYS A 146 -17.80 0.50 -8.86
CA LYS A 146 -18.99 1.18 -9.39
C LYS A 146 -19.81 1.89 -8.30
N GLY A 147 -19.14 2.45 -7.30
CA GLY A 147 -19.78 3.16 -6.18
C GLY A 147 -20.30 2.28 -5.04
N GLU A 148 -20.12 0.97 -5.13
CA GLU A 148 -20.51 0.02 -4.09
C GLU A 148 -19.31 -0.54 -3.34
N VAL A 149 -19.45 -0.73 -2.03
CA VAL A 149 -18.41 -1.37 -1.20
C VAL A 149 -18.47 -2.88 -1.45
N ILE A 150 -17.41 -3.44 -2.04
CA ILE A 150 -17.30 -4.90 -2.27
C ILE A 150 -16.52 -5.63 -1.18
N PHE A 151 -15.70 -4.89 -0.42
CA PHE A 151 -14.99 -5.40 0.76
C PHE A 151 -14.75 -4.27 1.75
N SER A 152 -14.84 -4.58 3.04
CA SER A 152 -14.44 -3.69 4.13
C SER A 152 -14.00 -4.54 5.32
N GLY A 153 -12.72 -4.46 5.72
CA GLY A 153 -12.18 -5.24 6.83
C GLY A 153 -10.65 -5.26 6.88
N PRO A 154 -10.08 -6.05 7.78
CA PRO A 154 -8.64 -6.29 7.84
C PRO A 154 -8.12 -6.89 6.53
N ILE A 155 -7.01 -6.36 6.02
CA ILE A 155 -6.41 -6.85 4.77
C ILE A 155 -6.05 -8.32 4.84
N GLN A 156 -5.67 -8.81 6.03
CA GLN A 156 -5.32 -10.21 6.26
C GLN A 156 -6.50 -11.17 6.03
N GLU A 157 -7.73 -10.75 6.36
CA GLU A 157 -8.93 -11.55 6.08
C GLU A 157 -9.15 -11.73 4.57
N LEU A 158 -8.80 -10.72 3.80
CA LEU A 158 -8.91 -10.76 2.34
C LEU A 158 -7.85 -11.68 1.73
N LEU A 159 -6.60 -11.55 2.14
CA LEU A 159 -5.48 -12.36 1.66
C LEU A 159 -5.61 -13.84 2.07
N GLN A 160 -6.26 -14.13 3.20
CA GLN A 160 -6.50 -15.52 3.66
C GLN A 160 -7.65 -16.22 2.90
N ARG A 161 -8.47 -15.50 2.13
CA ARG A 161 -9.53 -16.13 1.30
C ARG A 161 -8.96 -16.97 0.19
N ASN A 162 -7.81 -16.59 -0.33
CA ASN A 162 -7.14 -17.35 -1.38
C ASN A 162 -6.22 -18.39 -0.75
N LYS A 163 -6.32 -19.60 -1.26
CA LYS A 163 -5.45 -20.69 -0.83
C LYS A 163 -4.01 -20.35 -1.23
N PRO A 164 -3.04 -20.53 -0.34
CA PRO A 164 -1.65 -20.43 -0.72
C PRO A 164 -1.36 -21.45 -1.82
N THR A 165 -0.50 -21.08 -2.76
CA THR A 165 -0.09 -21.94 -3.86
C THR A 165 1.42 -22.12 -3.87
N ILE A 166 1.89 -23.20 -4.49
CA ILE A 166 3.31 -23.46 -4.70
C ILE A 166 3.54 -23.56 -6.21
N VAL A 167 4.48 -22.77 -6.71
CA VAL A 167 4.98 -22.86 -8.08
C VAL A 167 6.21 -23.75 -8.10
N ALA A 168 6.14 -24.86 -8.84
CA ALA A 168 7.22 -25.81 -9.04
C ALA A 168 7.61 -25.90 -10.51
N LYS A 169 8.81 -25.44 -10.85
CA LYS A 169 9.33 -25.48 -12.23
C LYS A 169 10.45 -26.53 -12.33
N PRO A 170 10.24 -27.61 -13.10
CA PRO A 170 11.32 -28.59 -13.35
C PRO A 170 12.32 -28.02 -14.35
N THR A 171 13.56 -28.52 -14.31
CA THR A 171 14.61 -28.16 -15.30
C THR A 171 14.27 -28.63 -16.70
N SER A 172 13.45 -29.67 -16.82
CA SER A 172 12.97 -30.20 -18.10
C SER A 172 11.45 -30.06 -18.22
N ARG A 173 10.98 -29.37 -19.26
CA ARG A 173 9.55 -29.22 -19.54
C ARG A 173 8.83 -30.56 -19.73
N ASN A 174 9.55 -31.58 -20.21
CA ASN A 174 8.99 -32.92 -20.38
C ASN A 174 8.64 -33.61 -19.05
N SER A 175 9.17 -33.12 -17.93
CA SER A 175 8.86 -33.65 -16.61
C SER A 175 7.56 -33.07 -16.00
N LEU A 176 6.94 -32.04 -16.60
CA LEU A 176 5.74 -31.42 -16.10
C LEU A 176 4.56 -32.39 -15.86
N PRO A 177 4.19 -33.25 -16.81
CA PRO A 177 3.09 -34.18 -16.62
C PRO A 177 3.35 -35.14 -15.46
N TYR A 178 4.58 -35.67 -15.39
CA TYR A 178 4.95 -36.59 -14.32
C TYR A 178 5.03 -35.90 -12.96
N LEU A 179 5.56 -34.68 -12.90
CA LEU A 179 5.54 -33.88 -11.68
C LEU A 179 4.09 -33.62 -11.19
N ALA A 180 3.19 -33.26 -12.08
CA ALA A 180 1.78 -33.07 -11.72
C ALA A 180 1.12 -34.37 -11.23
N GLU A 181 1.44 -35.52 -11.86
CA GLU A 181 0.92 -36.82 -11.44
C GLU A 181 1.34 -37.20 -10.01
N ILE A 182 2.63 -37.06 -9.68
CA ILE A 182 3.12 -37.38 -8.33
C ILE A 182 2.55 -36.45 -7.27
N ILE A 183 2.33 -35.16 -7.60
CA ILE A 183 1.68 -34.21 -6.70
C ILE A 183 0.22 -34.62 -6.46
N ASN A 184 -0.53 -34.93 -7.51
CA ASN A 184 -1.93 -35.35 -7.40
C ASN A 184 -2.09 -36.62 -6.55
N LYS A 185 -1.12 -37.53 -6.57
CA LYS A 185 -1.09 -38.73 -5.70
C LYS A 185 -1.00 -38.40 -4.21
N THR A 186 -0.55 -37.19 -3.84
CA THR A 186 -0.51 -36.74 -2.44
C THR A 186 -1.84 -36.13 -1.96
N GLY A 187 -2.83 -36.06 -2.83
CA GLY A 187 -4.15 -35.45 -2.51
C GLY A 187 -4.22 -33.95 -2.76
N HIS A 188 -3.17 -33.34 -3.30
CA HIS A 188 -3.17 -31.94 -3.73
C HIS A 188 -3.59 -31.83 -5.21
N VAL A 189 -4.13 -30.67 -5.58
CA VAL A 189 -4.49 -30.38 -6.97
C VAL A 189 -3.31 -29.67 -7.65
N ALA A 190 -2.78 -30.29 -8.70
CA ALA A 190 -1.69 -29.75 -9.50
C ALA A 190 -2.20 -29.32 -10.88
N VAL A 191 -1.95 -28.07 -11.27
CA VAL A 191 -2.30 -27.51 -12.58
C VAL A 191 -1.02 -27.19 -13.33
N ILE A 192 -0.89 -27.68 -14.57
CA ILE A 192 0.24 -27.37 -15.45
C ILE A 192 -0.05 -26.03 -16.13
N GLU A 193 0.84 -25.06 -15.94
CA GLU A 193 0.82 -23.74 -16.56
C GLU A 193 2.16 -23.54 -17.31
N ASP A 194 2.09 -23.27 -18.60
CA ASP A 194 3.26 -23.04 -19.47
C ASP A 194 4.49 -23.92 -19.20
N ASP A 195 5.36 -23.52 -18.26
CA ASP A 195 6.64 -24.18 -17.95
C ASP A 195 6.80 -24.60 -16.47
N HIS A 196 5.71 -24.54 -15.71
CA HIS A 196 5.68 -24.90 -14.29
C HIS A 196 4.38 -25.62 -13.90
N VAL A 197 4.37 -26.16 -12.69
CA VAL A 197 3.18 -26.72 -12.04
C VAL A 197 2.79 -25.81 -10.89
N ARG A 198 1.54 -25.38 -10.87
CA ARG A 198 0.94 -24.70 -9.72
C ARG A 198 0.17 -25.70 -8.86
N VAL A 199 0.37 -25.62 -7.56
CA VAL A 199 -0.21 -26.55 -6.58
C VAL A 199 -0.93 -25.76 -5.51
N ASP A 200 -2.21 -26.07 -5.26
CA ASP A 200 -2.96 -25.53 -4.13
C ASP A 200 -2.52 -26.25 -2.85
N ALA A 201 -1.58 -25.64 -2.15
CA ALA A 201 -1.01 -26.18 -0.93
C ALA A 201 -0.39 -25.07 -0.07
N ASP A 202 -0.25 -25.34 1.24
CA ASP A 202 0.45 -24.45 2.15
C ASP A 202 1.98 -24.48 1.94
N GLU A 203 2.67 -23.50 2.51
CA GLU A 203 4.13 -23.38 2.38
C GLU A 203 4.88 -24.62 2.91
N ALA A 204 4.33 -25.29 3.92
CA ALA A 204 4.95 -26.49 4.51
C ALA A 204 5.03 -27.63 3.50
N PHE A 205 4.08 -27.72 2.57
CA PHE A 205 4.11 -28.73 1.51
C PHE A 205 5.29 -28.57 0.55
N ALA A 206 5.87 -27.38 0.41
CA ALA A 206 7.04 -27.17 -0.48
C ALA A 206 8.22 -28.11 -0.12
N VAL A 207 8.45 -28.35 1.18
CA VAL A 207 9.49 -29.27 1.62
C VAL A 207 9.20 -30.69 1.18
N THR A 208 7.94 -31.13 1.32
CA THR A 208 7.50 -32.47 0.87
C THR A 208 7.58 -32.59 -0.64
N LEU A 209 7.14 -31.57 -1.37
CA LEU A 209 7.18 -31.53 -2.83
C LEU A 209 8.62 -31.61 -3.37
N ASN A 210 9.55 -30.86 -2.76
CA ASN A 210 10.96 -30.92 -3.15
C ASN A 210 11.54 -32.34 -3.00
N LYS A 211 11.23 -32.99 -1.87
CA LYS A 211 11.66 -34.36 -1.61
C LYS A 211 11.07 -35.36 -2.62
N LEU A 212 9.77 -35.28 -2.86
CA LEU A 212 9.07 -36.14 -3.83
C LEU A 212 9.63 -35.97 -5.26
N ALA A 213 9.86 -34.72 -5.67
CA ALA A 213 10.46 -34.45 -6.98
C ALA A 213 11.85 -35.10 -7.10
N PHE A 214 12.70 -34.90 -6.09
CA PHE A 214 14.05 -35.46 -6.08
C PHE A 214 14.05 -37.01 -6.10
N GLU A 215 13.24 -37.66 -5.25
CA GLU A 215 13.09 -39.11 -5.18
C GLU A 215 12.55 -39.68 -6.52
N SER A 216 11.81 -38.89 -7.28
CA SER A 216 11.28 -39.24 -8.60
C SER A 216 12.23 -38.89 -9.75
N GLY A 217 13.47 -38.48 -9.46
CA GLY A 217 14.47 -38.10 -10.47
C GLY A 217 14.20 -36.77 -11.16
N ILE A 218 13.33 -35.91 -10.59
CA ILE A 218 13.02 -34.58 -11.13
C ILE A 218 13.81 -33.53 -10.37
N VAL A 219 14.66 -32.79 -11.10
CA VAL A 219 15.35 -31.61 -10.56
C VAL A 219 14.48 -30.38 -10.79
N LEU A 220 14.17 -29.67 -9.70
CA LEU A 220 13.43 -28.42 -9.78
C LEU A 220 14.39 -27.26 -10.01
N ALA A 221 14.12 -26.42 -11.03
CA ALA A 221 14.82 -25.16 -11.26
C ALA A 221 14.28 -24.07 -10.33
N GLN A 222 13.00 -24.19 -9.93
CA GLN A 222 12.35 -23.26 -9.02
C GLN A 222 11.30 -23.99 -8.18
N LEU A 223 11.23 -23.62 -6.91
CA LEU A 223 10.18 -24.03 -5.98
C LEU A 223 9.87 -22.86 -5.07
N THR A 224 8.73 -22.22 -5.33
CA THR A 224 8.38 -20.95 -4.65
C THR A 224 6.97 -21.04 -4.08
N PRO A 225 6.79 -20.94 -2.76
CA PRO A 225 5.49 -20.66 -2.19
C PRO A 225 5.03 -19.27 -2.64
N VAL A 226 3.83 -19.19 -3.18
CA VAL A 226 3.20 -17.94 -3.63
C VAL A 226 1.99 -17.68 -2.75
N ARG A 227 1.97 -16.52 -2.11
CA ARG A 227 0.77 -16.03 -1.44
C ARG A 227 -0.04 -15.23 -2.45
N ALA A 228 -1.35 -15.37 -2.41
CA ALA A 228 -2.21 -14.56 -3.23
C ALA A 228 -1.94 -13.07 -2.96
N SER A 229 -1.74 -12.31 -4.00
CA SER A 229 -1.62 -10.86 -3.91
C SER A 229 -2.99 -10.21 -3.76
N LEU A 230 -2.99 -8.97 -3.25
CA LEU A 230 -4.21 -8.18 -3.19
C LEU A 230 -4.80 -7.96 -4.59
N GLU A 231 -3.96 -7.87 -5.62
CA GLU A 231 -4.37 -7.72 -7.01
C GLU A 231 -5.12 -8.95 -7.52
N GLU A 232 -4.58 -10.16 -7.31
CA GLU A 232 -5.26 -11.42 -7.68
C GLU A 232 -6.61 -11.54 -6.98
N THR A 233 -6.64 -11.26 -5.68
CA THR A 233 -7.89 -11.30 -4.89
C THR A 233 -8.92 -10.28 -5.38
N PHE A 234 -8.47 -9.09 -5.77
CA PHE A 234 -9.35 -8.07 -6.35
C PHE A 234 -9.93 -8.54 -7.69
N PHE A 235 -9.12 -9.11 -8.58
CA PHE A 235 -9.60 -9.66 -9.86
C PHE A 235 -10.63 -10.77 -9.67
N GLU A 236 -10.44 -11.66 -8.72
CA GLU A 236 -11.40 -12.71 -8.39
C GLU A 236 -12.74 -12.13 -7.90
N LEU A 237 -12.70 -11.20 -6.94
CA LEU A 237 -13.90 -10.52 -6.41
C LEU A 237 -14.64 -9.71 -7.48
N THR A 238 -13.91 -9.23 -8.48
CA THR A 238 -14.50 -8.41 -9.55
C THR A 238 -14.90 -9.21 -10.79
N GLY A 239 -14.70 -10.53 -10.79
CA GLY A 239 -15.12 -11.45 -11.85
C GLY A 239 -14.25 -11.36 -13.11
N GLY A 240 -12.97 -10.96 -13.00
CA GLY A 240 -11.98 -11.06 -14.09
C GLY A 240 -12.32 -10.28 -15.38
N GLN A 241 -13.25 -9.33 -15.36
CA GLN A 241 -13.57 -8.47 -16.50
C GLN A 241 -12.96 -7.09 -16.32
N SER A 242 -11.88 -6.85 -17.05
CA SER A 242 -11.35 -5.52 -17.37
C SER A 242 -12.24 -4.79 -18.36
#